data_27e54e31c30d9062908ac561e1747164
#
_entry.id   27e54e31c30d9062908ac561e1747164
#
_cell.length_a   1.000
_cell.length_b   1.000
_cell.length_c   1.000
_cell.angle_alpha   90.00
_cell.angle_beta   90.00
_cell.angle_gamma   90.00
#
_symmetry.space_group_name_H-M   'P 1'
#
loop_
_entity.id
_entity.type
_entity.pdbx_description
1 polymer ?
#
loop_
_entity_poly.entity_id
_entity_poly.type
_entity_poly.pdbx_seq_one_letter_code
_entity_poly.pdbx_strand_id
1 'polypeptide(L)'
;MSQPRLDELLGTLTHELRSPLVTIVSAAQLIANERDMKPSVRRALAVMERQSRQALRIIDDLFDTCAGTEGKLSLRKEVIGLADIVAAATETASHLLASRQHRLTVSLPPGPVFLEGDLLRLVQVLTNLLSNAAKFTDPGGHIRLTARVEAGQVVLRVRDDGRGIDPDLLPRVFDLFHQLPGPAAQKTGGLGIGLALVKSLVELHGGSVSARSDGPGTGAEFVVRLPVRADGSC
;
A
#
# COMPACT_ATOMS: atom_id res chain seq x y z
N MET A 1 23.37 -17.38 0.06
CA MET A 1 22.48 -17.67 -1.10
C MET A 1 22.49 -16.42 -1.99
N SER A 2 22.84 -16.56 -3.27
CA SER A 2 22.89 -15.41 -4.20
C SER A 2 21.47 -14.91 -4.50
N GLN A 3 21.26 -13.60 -4.48
CA GLN A 3 20.01 -12.88 -4.69
C GLN A 3 19.14 -13.43 -5.85
N PRO A 4 19.71 -13.73 -7.05
CA PRO A 4 18.92 -14.25 -8.18
C PRO A 4 18.21 -15.59 -7.94
N ARG A 5 18.73 -16.45 -7.07
CA ARG A 5 18.06 -17.74 -6.72
C ARG A 5 16.86 -17.56 -5.79
N LEU A 6 16.90 -16.55 -4.94
CA LEU A 6 15.80 -16.24 -4.04
C LEU A 6 14.61 -15.68 -4.81
N ASP A 7 14.88 -14.81 -5.78
CA ASP A 7 13.85 -14.14 -6.59
C ASP A 7 13.13 -15.14 -7.53
N GLU A 8 13.86 -16.06 -8.14
CA GLU A 8 13.28 -17.14 -8.97
C GLU A 8 12.41 -18.10 -8.14
N LEU A 9 12.86 -18.45 -6.93
CA LEU A 9 12.08 -19.26 -5.99
C LEU A 9 10.82 -18.54 -5.53
N LEU A 10 10.91 -17.24 -5.22
CA LEU A 10 9.76 -16.44 -4.81
C LEU A 10 8.74 -16.29 -5.93
N GLY A 11 9.19 -16.11 -7.18
CA GLY A 11 8.32 -16.08 -8.36
C GLY A 11 7.54 -17.39 -8.55
N THR A 12 8.22 -18.53 -8.44
CA THR A 12 7.59 -19.86 -8.55
C THR A 12 6.62 -20.10 -7.41
N LEU A 13 7.01 -19.83 -6.16
CA LEU A 13 6.16 -19.99 -4.99
C LEU A 13 4.90 -19.08 -5.05
N THR A 14 5.04 -17.87 -5.57
CA THR A 14 3.92 -16.95 -5.77
C THR A 14 2.86 -17.55 -6.69
N HIS A 15 3.27 -18.11 -7.83
CA HIS A 15 2.35 -18.75 -8.76
C HIS A 15 1.69 -20.00 -8.16
N GLU A 16 2.46 -20.82 -7.47
CA GLU A 16 1.96 -22.05 -6.85
C GLU A 16 1.02 -21.80 -5.65
N LEU A 17 1.21 -20.70 -4.91
CA LEU A 17 0.33 -20.32 -3.80
C LEU A 17 -0.93 -19.58 -4.25
N ARG A 18 -0.87 -18.82 -5.35
CA ARG A 18 -2.04 -18.07 -5.86
C ARG A 18 -3.16 -19.02 -6.31
N SER A 19 -2.84 -20.10 -7.01
CA SER A 19 -3.81 -21.04 -7.57
C SER A 19 -4.72 -21.69 -6.49
N PRO A 20 -4.20 -22.31 -5.41
CA PRO A 20 -5.04 -22.90 -4.37
C PRO A 20 -5.86 -21.84 -3.60
N LEU A 21 -5.33 -20.63 -3.39
CA LEU A 21 -6.07 -19.58 -2.71
C LEU A 21 -7.25 -19.06 -3.53
N VAL A 22 -7.07 -18.88 -4.85
CA VAL A 22 -8.19 -18.54 -5.75
C VAL A 22 -9.26 -19.61 -5.71
N THR A 23 -8.88 -20.89 -5.70
CA THR A 23 -9.82 -22.02 -5.58
C THR A 23 -10.58 -21.97 -4.26
N ILE A 24 -9.93 -21.69 -3.15
CA ILE A 24 -10.55 -21.54 -1.82
C ILE A 24 -11.57 -20.37 -1.82
N VAL A 25 -11.20 -19.22 -2.38
CA VAL A 25 -12.10 -18.06 -2.50
C VAL A 25 -13.34 -18.43 -3.32
N SER A 26 -13.15 -19.06 -4.49
CA SER A 26 -14.24 -19.46 -5.36
C SER A 26 -15.18 -20.49 -4.69
N ALA A 27 -14.62 -21.48 -4.00
CA ALA A 27 -15.41 -22.46 -3.25
C ALA A 27 -16.20 -21.80 -2.11
N ALA A 28 -15.58 -20.89 -1.36
CA ALA A 28 -16.26 -20.15 -0.29
C ALA A 28 -17.41 -19.30 -0.83
N GLN A 29 -17.24 -18.66 -1.99
CA GLN A 29 -18.27 -17.87 -2.65
C GLN A 29 -19.43 -18.74 -3.16
N LEU A 30 -19.15 -19.91 -3.73
CA LEU A 30 -20.19 -20.86 -4.14
C LEU A 30 -21.06 -21.29 -2.96
N ILE A 31 -20.44 -21.66 -1.85
CA ILE A 31 -21.17 -22.05 -0.64
C ILE A 31 -21.94 -20.85 -0.04
N ALA A 32 -21.38 -19.63 -0.11
CA ALA A 32 -22.01 -18.42 0.42
C ALA A 32 -23.33 -18.05 -0.29
N ASN A 33 -23.53 -18.53 -1.52
CA ASN A 33 -24.76 -18.29 -2.30
C ASN A 33 -25.90 -19.25 -1.97
N GLU A 34 -25.70 -20.25 -1.11
CA GLU A 34 -26.78 -21.15 -0.66
C GLU A 34 -27.78 -20.41 0.24
N ARG A 35 -29.09 -20.59 -0.05
CA ARG A 35 -30.19 -19.82 0.59
C ARG A 35 -30.42 -20.17 2.07
N ASP A 36 -30.15 -21.41 2.50
CA ASP A 36 -30.50 -21.93 3.85
C ASP A 36 -29.27 -22.13 4.77
N MET A 37 -28.30 -21.25 4.69
CA MET A 37 -27.07 -21.40 5.44
C MET A 37 -27.20 -20.91 6.90
N LYS A 38 -26.75 -21.75 7.86
CA LYS A 38 -26.67 -21.36 9.28
C LYS A 38 -25.82 -20.10 9.46
N PRO A 39 -26.21 -19.15 10.33
CA PRO A 39 -25.46 -17.92 10.55
C PRO A 39 -23.99 -18.13 10.96
N SER A 40 -23.68 -19.23 11.65
CA SER A 40 -22.32 -19.62 12.03
C SER A 40 -21.46 -19.99 10.81
N VAL A 41 -22.05 -20.73 9.85
CA VAL A 41 -21.36 -21.12 8.61
C VAL A 41 -21.10 -19.89 7.75
N ARG A 42 -22.09 -19.02 7.59
CA ARG A 42 -21.93 -17.75 6.85
C ARG A 42 -20.81 -16.89 7.42
N ARG A 43 -20.70 -16.79 8.75
CA ARG A 43 -19.60 -16.09 9.41
C ARG A 43 -18.25 -16.74 9.16
N ALA A 44 -18.17 -18.06 9.21
CA ALA A 44 -16.93 -18.80 8.93
C ALA A 44 -16.47 -18.58 7.49
N LEU A 45 -17.39 -18.66 6.51
CA LEU A 45 -17.09 -18.38 5.09
C LEU A 45 -16.60 -16.96 4.88
N ALA A 46 -17.22 -15.96 5.49
CA ALA A 46 -16.77 -14.57 5.40
C ALA A 46 -15.37 -14.38 5.98
N VAL A 47 -15.01 -15.13 7.03
CA VAL A 47 -13.63 -15.15 7.56
C VAL A 47 -12.67 -15.79 6.57
N MET A 48 -13.01 -16.95 6.02
CA MET A 48 -12.17 -17.65 5.04
C MET A 48 -11.92 -16.79 3.80
N GLU A 49 -12.96 -16.20 3.23
CA GLU A 49 -12.87 -15.31 2.08
C GLU A 49 -11.94 -14.12 2.36
N ARG A 50 -12.11 -13.45 3.50
CA ARG A 50 -11.26 -12.33 3.90
C ARG A 50 -9.81 -12.74 4.06
N GLN A 51 -9.53 -13.89 4.71
CA GLN A 51 -8.16 -14.37 4.92
C GLN A 51 -7.50 -14.80 3.61
N SER A 52 -8.22 -15.48 2.73
CA SER A 52 -7.70 -15.88 1.44
C SER A 52 -7.41 -14.67 0.54
N ARG A 53 -8.29 -13.67 0.51
CA ARG A 53 -8.03 -12.41 -0.21
C ARG A 53 -6.84 -11.63 0.36
N GLN A 54 -6.65 -11.71 1.69
CA GLN A 54 -5.47 -11.10 2.31
C GLN A 54 -4.19 -11.83 1.91
N ALA A 55 -4.21 -13.16 1.89
CA ALA A 55 -3.07 -13.97 1.46
C ALA A 55 -2.72 -13.70 -0.01
N LEU A 56 -3.72 -13.63 -0.90
CA LEU A 56 -3.50 -13.28 -2.32
C LEU A 56 -2.82 -11.90 -2.46
N ARG A 57 -3.28 -10.88 -1.75
CA ARG A 57 -2.64 -9.55 -1.78
C ARG A 57 -1.18 -9.59 -1.33
N ILE A 58 -0.87 -10.35 -0.28
CA ILE A 58 0.50 -10.50 0.21
C ILE A 58 1.39 -11.14 -0.85
N ILE A 59 0.87 -12.16 -1.53
CA ILE A 59 1.58 -12.86 -2.60
C ILE A 59 1.83 -11.91 -3.77
N ASP A 60 0.82 -11.12 -4.17
CA ASP A 60 0.92 -10.15 -5.25
C ASP A 60 1.93 -9.04 -4.91
N ASP A 61 1.87 -8.48 -3.69
CA ASP A 61 2.81 -7.47 -3.21
C ASP A 61 4.27 -8.00 -3.18
N LEU A 62 4.46 -9.26 -2.77
CA LEU A 62 5.77 -9.90 -2.76
C LEU A 62 6.32 -10.06 -4.19
N PHE A 63 5.50 -10.57 -5.10
CA PHE A 63 5.87 -10.72 -6.50
C PHE A 63 6.24 -9.37 -7.14
N ASP A 64 5.40 -8.36 -6.96
CA ASP A 64 5.63 -7.01 -7.47
C ASP A 64 6.92 -6.40 -6.93
N THR A 65 7.22 -6.63 -5.64
CA THR A 65 8.46 -6.14 -5.02
C THR A 65 9.69 -6.81 -5.62
N CYS A 66 9.67 -8.13 -5.78
CA CYS A 66 10.78 -8.89 -6.37
C CYS A 66 10.96 -8.55 -7.86
N ALA A 67 9.87 -8.50 -8.63
CA ALA A 67 9.91 -8.13 -10.05
C ALA A 67 10.37 -6.68 -10.26
N GLY A 68 10.04 -5.79 -9.34
CA GLY A 68 10.48 -4.40 -9.36
C GLY A 68 11.99 -4.25 -9.15
N THR A 69 12.57 -4.99 -8.22
CA THR A 69 14.03 -4.98 -7.96
C THR A 69 14.84 -5.56 -9.11
N GLU A 70 14.27 -6.50 -9.87
CA GLU A 70 14.91 -7.07 -11.06
C GLU A 70 14.64 -6.30 -12.37
N GLY A 71 13.89 -5.19 -12.32
CA GLY A 71 13.48 -4.44 -13.51
C GLY A 71 12.53 -5.20 -14.44
N LYS A 72 11.92 -6.28 -13.96
CA LYS A 72 10.98 -7.11 -14.73
C LYS A 72 9.54 -6.62 -14.68
N LEU A 73 9.22 -5.70 -13.76
CA LEU A 73 7.89 -5.10 -13.67
C LEU A 73 7.72 -4.04 -14.75
N SER A 74 6.89 -4.31 -15.74
CA SER A 74 6.54 -3.34 -16.78
C SER A 74 5.36 -2.47 -16.33
N LEU A 75 5.53 -1.14 -16.35
CA LEU A 75 4.46 -0.19 -16.07
C LEU A 75 3.62 0.07 -17.34
N ARG A 76 2.32 0.13 -17.19
CA ARG A 76 1.41 0.65 -18.23
C ARG A 76 1.27 2.16 -18.05
N LYS A 77 2.27 2.91 -18.54
CA LYS A 77 2.29 4.36 -18.38
C LYS A 77 1.28 5.03 -19.27
N GLU A 78 0.45 5.87 -18.66
CA GLU A 78 -0.52 6.75 -19.30
C GLU A 78 -0.54 8.12 -18.63
N VAL A 79 -1.24 9.08 -19.22
CA VAL A 79 -1.42 10.41 -18.61
C VAL A 79 -2.54 10.32 -17.58
N ILE A 80 -2.20 10.59 -16.34
CA ILE A 80 -3.10 10.36 -15.19
C ILE A 80 -3.25 11.65 -14.41
N GLY A 81 -4.48 11.99 -14.04
CA GLY A 81 -4.77 13.08 -13.10
C GLY A 81 -4.37 12.70 -11.67
N LEU A 82 -3.66 13.61 -10.99
CA LEU A 82 -3.32 13.44 -9.57
C LEU A 82 -4.59 13.24 -8.71
N ALA A 83 -5.66 13.96 -9.02
CA ALA A 83 -6.93 13.87 -8.32
C ALA A 83 -7.54 12.45 -8.41
N ASP A 84 -7.41 11.79 -9.57
CA ASP A 84 -7.95 10.44 -9.80
C ASP A 84 -7.20 9.40 -8.96
N ILE A 85 -5.86 9.52 -8.87
CA ILE A 85 -5.03 8.66 -8.03
C ILE A 85 -5.45 8.79 -6.56
N VAL A 86 -5.59 10.04 -6.08
CA VAL A 86 -5.93 10.31 -4.68
C VAL A 86 -7.36 9.85 -4.36
N ALA A 87 -8.32 10.11 -5.25
CA ALA A 87 -9.70 9.68 -5.07
C ALA A 87 -9.80 8.15 -4.96
N ALA A 88 -9.21 7.40 -5.89
CA ALA A 88 -9.23 5.95 -5.90
C ALA A 88 -8.52 5.34 -4.66
N ALA A 89 -7.39 5.93 -4.23
CA ALA A 89 -6.67 5.45 -3.06
C ALA A 89 -7.44 5.72 -1.75
N THR A 90 -8.07 6.89 -1.63
CA THR A 90 -8.88 7.25 -0.44
C THR A 90 -10.16 6.42 -0.36
N GLU A 91 -10.81 6.15 -1.48
CA GLU A 91 -11.95 5.24 -1.57
C GLU A 91 -11.55 3.83 -1.11
N THR A 92 -10.44 3.31 -1.63
CA THR A 92 -9.93 1.98 -1.25
C THR A 92 -9.60 1.88 0.25
N ALA A 93 -9.05 2.93 0.84
CA ALA A 93 -8.71 2.98 2.27
C ALA A 93 -9.91 3.29 3.17
N SER A 94 -11.03 3.77 2.63
CA SER A 94 -12.17 4.33 3.37
C SER A 94 -12.74 3.39 4.44
N HIS A 95 -12.93 2.12 4.11
CA HIS A 95 -13.45 1.13 5.05
C HIS A 95 -12.53 0.92 6.25
N LEU A 96 -11.22 0.87 6.03
CA LEU A 96 -10.23 0.71 7.12
C LEU A 96 -10.20 1.95 8.01
N LEU A 97 -10.22 3.13 7.42
CA LEU A 97 -10.24 4.41 8.13
C LEU A 97 -11.51 4.55 8.98
N ALA A 98 -12.67 4.25 8.39
CA ALA A 98 -13.96 4.29 9.08
C ALA A 98 -14.05 3.27 10.23
N SER A 99 -13.56 2.03 10.03
CA SER A 99 -13.59 0.98 11.05
C SER A 99 -12.78 1.33 12.29
N ARG A 100 -11.78 2.21 12.15
CA ARG A 100 -10.94 2.73 13.23
C ARG A 100 -11.28 4.17 13.63
N GLN A 101 -12.36 4.74 13.07
CA GLN A 101 -12.82 6.10 13.33
C GLN A 101 -11.78 7.20 13.07
N HIS A 102 -10.83 6.95 12.15
CA HIS A 102 -9.82 7.93 11.80
C HIS A 102 -10.42 9.10 11.03
N ARG A 103 -9.90 10.30 11.31
CA ARG A 103 -10.19 11.50 10.52
C ARG A 103 -9.15 11.61 9.39
N LEU A 104 -9.59 11.52 8.15
CA LEU A 104 -8.74 11.80 6.98
C LEU A 104 -8.99 13.24 6.50
N THR A 105 -7.92 14.00 6.33
CA THR A 105 -7.94 15.31 5.65
C THR A 105 -7.12 15.22 4.37
N VAL A 106 -7.72 15.61 3.25
CA VAL A 106 -7.06 15.63 1.94
C VAL A 106 -6.94 17.07 1.45
N SER A 107 -5.75 17.45 0.99
CA SER A 107 -5.49 18.77 0.40
C SER A 107 -4.67 18.60 -0.89
N LEU A 108 -5.24 19.05 -2.00
CA LEU A 108 -4.66 18.99 -3.34
C LEU A 108 -4.32 20.40 -3.85
N PRO A 109 -3.44 20.52 -4.85
CA PRO A 109 -3.24 21.78 -5.57
C PRO A 109 -4.55 22.31 -6.18
N PRO A 110 -4.70 23.64 -6.33
CA PRO A 110 -5.96 24.24 -6.78
C PRO A 110 -6.26 24.00 -8.28
N GLY A 111 -5.30 23.48 -9.04
CA GLY A 111 -5.45 23.20 -10.47
C GLY A 111 -5.23 21.74 -10.83
N PRO A 112 -5.54 21.34 -12.07
CA PRO A 112 -5.27 20.01 -12.56
C PRO A 112 -3.76 19.76 -12.61
N VAL A 113 -3.34 18.61 -12.13
CA VAL A 113 -1.94 18.15 -12.17
C VAL A 113 -1.92 16.77 -12.80
N PHE A 114 -1.10 16.60 -13.84
CA PHE A 114 -0.98 15.36 -14.57
C PHE A 114 0.42 14.73 -14.38
N LEU A 115 0.43 13.41 -14.30
CA LEU A 115 1.61 12.57 -14.22
C LEU A 115 1.64 11.60 -15.39
N GLU A 116 2.80 11.12 -15.75
CA GLU A 116 2.95 9.96 -16.63
C GLU A 116 3.27 8.72 -15.78
N GLY A 117 2.35 7.76 -15.72
CA GLY A 117 2.49 6.61 -14.85
C GLY A 117 1.42 5.55 -15.02
N ASP A 118 1.48 4.53 -14.19
CA ASP A 118 0.50 3.45 -14.09
C ASP A 118 -0.47 3.77 -12.95
N LEU A 119 -1.73 4.04 -13.31
CA LEU A 119 -2.78 4.43 -12.36
C LEU A 119 -2.92 3.40 -11.22
N LEU A 120 -3.02 2.12 -11.55
CA LEU A 120 -3.23 1.08 -10.55
C LEU A 120 -2.06 1.00 -9.57
N ARG A 121 -0.84 1.14 -10.05
CA ARG A 121 0.39 1.11 -9.24
C ARG A 121 0.52 2.35 -8.35
N LEU A 122 0.18 3.54 -8.85
CA LEU A 122 0.19 4.76 -8.03
C LEU A 122 -0.93 4.77 -6.98
N VAL A 123 -2.11 4.22 -7.30
CA VAL A 123 -3.17 3.96 -6.32
C VAL A 123 -2.70 2.97 -5.26
N GLN A 124 -2.00 1.90 -5.64
CA GLN A 124 -1.42 0.93 -4.70
C GLN A 124 -0.39 1.57 -3.75
N VAL A 125 0.47 2.47 -4.26
CA VAL A 125 1.41 3.25 -3.43
C VAL A 125 0.66 4.02 -2.34
N LEU A 126 -0.32 4.86 -2.72
CA LEU A 126 -1.05 5.67 -1.74
C LEU A 126 -1.90 4.83 -0.79
N THR A 127 -2.53 3.77 -1.28
CA THR A 127 -3.32 2.84 -0.44
C THR A 127 -2.44 2.17 0.61
N ASN A 128 -1.22 1.76 0.26
CA ASN A 128 -0.28 1.19 1.22
C ASN A 128 0.15 2.21 2.29
N LEU A 129 0.41 3.45 1.91
CA LEU A 129 0.75 4.51 2.87
C LEU A 129 -0.43 4.85 3.80
N LEU A 130 -1.64 5.02 3.25
CA LEU A 130 -2.85 5.27 4.04
C LEU A 130 -3.20 4.10 4.96
N SER A 131 -3.02 2.86 4.50
CA SER A 131 -3.24 1.65 5.30
C SER A 131 -2.23 1.55 6.45
N ASN A 132 -0.98 1.93 6.22
CA ASN A 132 0.04 1.97 7.26
C ASN A 132 -0.29 3.06 8.30
N ALA A 133 -0.62 4.28 7.86
CA ALA A 133 -1.07 5.34 8.73
C ALA A 133 -2.25 4.87 9.61
N ALA A 134 -3.28 4.24 9.00
CA ALA A 134 -4.43 3.74 9.75
C ALA A 134 -4.10 2.61 10.73
N LYS A 135 -3.11 1.77 10.43
CA LYS A 135 -2.68 0.67 11.33
C LYS A 135 -1.93 1.18 12.55
N PHE A 136 -1.09 2.18 12.35
CA PHE A 136 -0.13 2.65 13.35
C PHE A 136 -0.58 3.89 14.11
N THR A 137 -1.76 4.40 13.79
CA THR A 137 -2.46 5.43 14.53
C THR A 137 -3.50 4.80 15.45
N ASP A 138 -3.65 5.33 16.65
CA ASP A 138 -4.67 4.90 17.60
C ASP A 138 -6.08 5.25 17.09
N PRO A 139 -7.11 4.46 17.40
CA PRO A 139 -8.47 4.74 16.97
C PRO A 139 -8.90 6.18 17.26
N GLY A 140 -9.53 6.83 16.28
CA GLY A 140 -9.94 8.23 16.37
C GLY A 140 -8.86 9.25 15.98
N GLY A 141 -7.64 8.80 15.70
CA GLY A 141 -6.54 9.70 15.32
C GLY A 141 -6.70 10.34 13.94
N HIS A 142 -5.78 11.21 13.58
CA HIS A 142 -5.85 12.07 12.41
C HIS A 142 -4.77 11.72 11.39
N ILE A 143 -5.21 11.45 10.16
CA ILE A 143 -4.34 11.20 9.02
C ILE A 143 -4.52 12.35 8.02
N ARG A 144 -3.42 12.87 7.49
CA ARG A 144 -3.43 13.97 6.53
C ARG A 144 -2.69 13.55 5.26
N LEU A 145 -3.38 13.62 4.13
CA LEU A 145 -2.81 13.47 2.80
C LEU A 145 -2.74 14.84 2.13
N THR A 146 -1.55 15.31 1.82
CA THR A 146 -1.36 16.57 1.10
C THR A 146 -0.56 16.34 -0.17
N ALA A 147 -0.90 17.08 -1.21
CA ALA A 147 -0.14 17.11 -2.45
C ALA A 147 0.19 18.55 -2.82
N ARG A 148 1.41 18.77 -3.29
CA ARG A 148 1.88 20.05 -3.82
C ARG A 148 2.74 19.83 -5.04
N VAL A 149 2.83 20.83 -5.90
CA VAL A 149 3.81 20.84 -6.99
C VAL A 149 4.99 21.71 -6.55
N GLU A 150 6.16 21.11 -6.49
CA GLU A 150 7.42 21.74 -6.03
C GLU A 150 8.52 21.39 -7.05
N ALA A 151 9.15 22.38 -7.67
CA ALA A 151 10.28 22.20 -8.58
C ALA A 151 10.05 21.14 -9.70
N GLY A 152 8.87 21.15 -10.33
CA GLY A 152 8.54 20.19 -11.41
C GLY A 152 8.21 18.78 -10.93
N GLN A 153 7.99 18.60 -9.65
CA GLN A 153 7.57 17.34 -9.05
C GLN A 153 6.26 17.49 -8.27
N VAL A 154 5.43 16.46 -8.29
CA VAL A 154 4.36 16.30 -7.30
C VAL A 154 5.00 15.75 -6.03
N VAL A 155 4.78 16.43 -4.92
CA VAL A 155 5.19 16.00 -3.58
C VAL A 155 3.93 15.60 -2.81
N LEU A 156 3.73 14.31 -2.65
CA LEU A 156 2.66 13.71 -1.86
C LEU A 156 3.18 13.43 -0.44
N ARG A 157 2.43 13.85 0.58
CA ARG A 157 2.77 13.61 1.98
C ARG A 157 1.59 12.92 2.67
N VAL A 158 1.84 11.77 3.26
CA VAL A 158 0.91 11.09 4.15
C VAL A 158 1.49 11.19 5.55
N ARG A 159 0.80 11.97 6.41
CA ARG A 159 1.19 12.18 7.80
C ARG A 159 0.12 11.65 8.73
N ASP A 160 0.54 10.96 9.76
CA ASP A 160 -0.30 10.50 10.85
C ASP A 160 0.14 11.09 12.20
N ASP A 161 -0.71 11.03 13.21
CA ASP A 161 -0.44 11.38 14.58
C ASP A 161 -0.30 10.14 15.49
N GLY A 162 0.14 9.03 14.88
CA GLY A 162 0.26 7.74 15.52
C GLY A 162 1.51 7.57 16.39
N ARG A 163 1.89 6.31 16.58
CA ARG A 163 2.97 5.91 17.49
C ARG A 163 4.37 6.40 17.13
N GLY A 164 4.55 6.93 15.92
CA GLY A 164 5.86 7.36 15.43
C GLY A 164 6.82 6.21 15.13
N ILE A 165 8.03 6.57 14.73
CA ILE A 165 9.09 5.64 14.34
C ILE A 165 10.37 6.02 15.09
N ASP A 166 11.03 5.03 15.68
CA ASP A 166 12.33 5.22 16.30
C ASP A 166 13.34 5.71 15.23
N PRO A 167 14.12 6.75 15.50
CA PRO A 167 15.14 7.26 14.58
C PRO A 167 16.11 6.20 14.04
N ASP A 168 16.47 5.23 14.86
CA ASP A 168 17.38 4.13 14.47
C ASP A 168 16.74 3.17 13.46
N LEU A 169 15.41 3.13 13.38
CA LEU A 169 14.65 2.28 12.46
C LEU A 169 14.27 3.00 11.15
N LEU A 170 14.27 4.35 11.12
CA LEU A 170 13.92 5.13 9.93
C LEU A 170 14.69 4.73 8.66
N PRO A 171 16.02 4.49 8.69
CA PRO A 171 16.76 4.09 7.50
C PRO A 171 16.31 2.75 6.90
N ARG A 172 15.68 1.90 7.70
CA ARG A 172 15.31 0.53 7.35
C ARG A 172 13.82 0.31 7.12
N VAL A 173 12.98 1.34 7.22
CA VAL A 173 11.50 1.17 7.10
C VAL A 173 11.06 0.69 5.71
N PHE A 174 11.91 0.89 4.69
CA PHE A 174 11.67 0.43 3.33
C PHE A 174 12.35 -0.90 3.00
N ASP A 175 13.06 -1.50 3.96
CA ASP A 175 13.68 -2.82 3.76
C ASP A 175 12.61 -3.90 3.73
N LEU A 176 12.77 -4.88 2.84
CA LEU A 176 11.87 -6.02 2.72
C LEU A 176 11.87 -6.84 4.02
N PHE A 177 10.69 -7.27 4.46
CA PHE A 177 10.48 -8.02 5.71
C PHE A 177 10.87 -7.27 6.99
N HIS A 178 11.17 -5.98 6.90
CA HIS A 178 11.44 -5.20 8.10
C HIS A 178 10.12 -4.82 8.80
N GLN A 179 10.03 -5.16 10.07
CA GLN A 179 8.90 -4.82 10.94
C GLN A 179 9.40 -4.04 12.14
N LEU A 180 8.65 -2.98 12.49
CA LEU A 180 8.95 -2.22 13.70
C LEU A 180 8.68 -3.10 14.94
N PRO A 181 9.63 -3.23 15.88
CA PRO A 181 9.44 -4.04 17.08
C PRO A 181 8.32 -3.48 17.97
N GLY A 182 7.66 -4.37 18.70
CA GLY A 182 6.69 -4.00 19.73
C GLY A 182 5.41 -4.84 19.73
N PRO A 183 4.67 -4.84 20.85
CA PRO A 183 3.44 -5.65 21.00
C PRO A 183 2.33 -5.28 20.03
N ALA A 184 2.34 -4.06 19.49
CA ALA A 184 1.43 -3.64 18.43
C ALA A 184 1.75 -4.27 17.07
N ALA A 185 3.01 -4.56 16.74
CA ALA A 185 3.41 -5.22 15.50
C ALA A 185 2.81 -6.63 15.39
N GLN A 186 2.73 -7.36 16.49
CA GLN A 186 2.12 -8.70 16.53
C GLN A 186 0.59 -8.65 16.37
N LYS A 187 -0.07 -7.59 16.85
CA LYS A 187 -1.54 -7.44 16.76
C LYS A 187 -2.02 -6.85 15.44
N THR A 188 -1.23 -6.00 14.80
CA THR A 188 -1.63 -5.27 13.58
C THR A 188 -1.25 -5.97 12.28
N GLY A 189 -0.46 -7.04 12.34
CA GLY A 189 -0.16 -7.95 11.24
C GLY A 189 0.32 -7.26 9.95
N GLY A 190 1.44 -7.70 9.42
CA GLY A 190 1.95 -7.30 8.12
C GLY A 190 3.32 -7.95 7.95
N LEU A 191 3.67 -8.38 6.74
CA LEU A 191 4.94 -9.06 6.48
C LEU A 191 6.13 -8.09 6.26
N GLY A 192 5.92 -6.77 6.37
CA GLY A 192 6.97 -5.80 6.08
C GLY A 192 7.27 -5.66 4.58
N ILE A 193 6.28 -5.95 3.73
CA ILE A 193 6.41 -5.88 2.26
C ILE A 193 5.89 -4.53 1.73
N GLY A 194 4.85 -3.97 2.33
CA GLY A 194 4.11 -2.83 1.77
C GLY A 194 4.96 -1.57 1.54
N LEU A 195 5.88 -1.22 2.44
CA LEU A 195 6.76 -0.05 2.25
C LEU A 195 7.90 -0.33 1.25
N ALA A 196 8.41 -1.56 1.20
CA ALA A 196 9.38 -1.97 0.19
C ALA A 196 8.75 -1.88 -1.22
N LEU A 197 7.49 -2.33 -1.37
CA LEU A 197 6.73 -2.19 -2.60
C LEU A 197 6.49 -0.72 -2.98
N VAL A 198 6.13 0.14 -2.01
CA VAL A 198 6.00 1.59 -2.24
C VAL A 198 7.28 2.15 -2.82
N LYS A 199 8.44 1.82 -2.25
CA LYS A 199 9.74 2.28 -2.74
C LYS A 199 9.99 1.81 -4.17
N SER A 200 9.84 0.52 -4.44
CA SER A 200 10.04 -0.06 -5.76
C SER A 200 9.14 0.59 -6.83
N LEU A 201 7.83 0.71 -6.55
CA LEU A 201 6.88 1.32 -7.49
C LEU A 201 7.18 2.79 -7.75
N VAL A 202 7.53 3.57 -6.73
CA VAL A 202 7.88 4.98 -6.86
C VAL A 202 9.16 5.16 -7.69
N GLU A 203 10.18 4.34 -7.45
CA GLU A 203 11.44 4.35 -8.22
C GLU A 203 11.22 3.98 -9.70
N LEU A 204 10.35 3.00 -10.00
CA LEU A 204 9.96 2.65 -11.37
C LEU A 204 9.24 3.80 -12.11
N HIS A 205 8.57 4.69 -11.37
CA HIS A 205 7.97 5.92 -11.91
C HIS A 205 8.97 7.10 -12.00
N GLY A 206 10.27 6.86 -11.72
CA GLY A 206 11.29 7.90 -11.75
C GLY A 206 11.21 8.86 -10.55
N GLY A 207 10.55 8.45 -9.49
CA GLY A 207 10.35 9.22 -8.28
C GLY A 207 11.27 8.81 -7.12
N SER A 208 10.97 9.34 -5.93
CA SER A 208 11.63 8.96 -4.69
C SER A 208 10.64 8.95 -3.52
N VAL A 209 10.92 8.14 -2.51
CA VAL A 209 10.15 8.08 -1.27
C VAL A 209 11.07 8.23 -0.06
N SER A 210 10.58 8.91 0.96
CA SER A 210 11.28 9.06 2.24
C SER A 210 10.31 9.01 3.41
N ALA A 211 10.81 8.69 4.59
CA ALA A 211 10.04 8.70 5.84
C ALA A 211 10.68 9.66 6.84
N ARG A 212 9.85 10.28 7.69
CA ARG A 212 10.25 11.15 8.78
C ARG A 212 9.42 10.88 10.01
N SER A 213 10.03 10.95 11.17
CA SER A 213 9.36 10.92 12.48
C SER A 213 10.32 11.56 13.48
N ASP A 214 9.78 12.32 14.43
CA ASP A 214 10.55 12.93 15.51
C ASP A 214 10.71 11.97 16.71
N GLY A 215 10.32 10.70 16.52
CA GLY A 215 10.46 9.64 17.51
C GLY A 215 9.12 9.02 17.95
N PRO A 216 9.16 8.12 18.93
CA PRO A 216 7.96 7.46 19.45
C PRO A 216 6.92 8.46 19.97
N GLY A 217 5.64 8.27 19.60
CA GLY A 217 4.52 9.11 20.02
C GLY A 217 4.33 10.41 19.23
N THR A 218 5.16 10.68 18.19
CA THR A 218 5.10 11.94 17.42
C THR A 218 4.44 11.79 16.06
N GLY A 219 3.95 10.59 15.72
CA GLY A 219 3.47 10.24 14.39
C GLY A 219 4.59 10.04 13.38
N ALA A 220 4.22 9.79 12.15
CA ALA A 220 5.15 9.63 11.03
C ALA A 220 4.65 10.39 9.80
N GLU A 221 5.59 10.76 8.93
CA GLU A 221 5.31 11.36 7.62
C GLU A 221 6.05 10.59 6.54
N PHE A 222 5.31 10.09 5.55
CA PHE A 222 5.87 9.50 4.34
C PHE A 222 5.72 10.50 3.20
N VAL A 223 6.82 10.74 2.48
CA VAL A 223 6.90 11.74 1.41
C VAL A 223 7.27 11.02 0.11
N VAL A 224 6.36 11.06 -0.86
CA VAL A 224 6.56 10.55 -2.22
C VAL A 224 6.75 11.74 -3.16
N ARG A 225 7.78 11.69 -4.01
CA ARG A 225 8.04 12.65 -5.07
C ARG A 225 7.95 11.95 -6.41
N LEU A 226 7.16 12.50 -7.32
CA LEU A 226 6.99 11.98 -8.68
C LEU A 226 7.17 13.12 -9.67
N PRO A 227 7.80 12.88 -10.84
CA PRO A 227 7.91 13.91 -11.87
C PRO A 227 6.51 14.31 -12.37
N VAL A 228 6.25 15.61 -12.44
CA VAL A 228 5.07 16.14 -13.15
C VAL A 228 5.30 15.96 -14.64
N ARG A 229 4.28 15.62 -15.38
CA ARG A 229 4.33 15.73 -16.82
C ARG A 229 4.57 17.21 -17.18
N ALA A 230 5.70 17.48 -17.80
CA ALA A 230 5.91 18.79 -18.38
C ALA A 230 4.77 19.05 -19.40
N ASP A 231 4.03 20.14 -19.24
CA ASP A 231 3.06 20.56 -20.24
C ASP A 231 3.81 20.76 -21.56
N GLY A 232 3.84 19.70 -22.36
CA GLY A 232 4.19 19.81 -23.74
C GLY A 232 3.06 20.58 -24.39
N SER A 233 3.34 21.80 -24.77
CA SER A 233 2.47 22.62 -25.62
C SER A 233 1.75 21.73 -26.65
N CYS A 234 0.42 21.81 -26.65
CA CYS A 234 -0.35 21.43 -27.83
C CYS A 234 0.04 22.27 -29.02
#